data_f9bde693bb26acc39ce8879c4b49c750
#
_entry.id   f9bde693bb26acc39ce8879c4b49c750
#
_cell.length_a   1.000
_cell.length_b   1.000
_cell.length_c   1.000
_cell.angle_alpha   90.00
_cell.angle_beta   90.00
_cell.angle_gamma   90.00
#
_symmetry.space_group_name_H-M   'P 1'
#
loop_
_entity.id
_entity.type
_entity.pdbx_description
1 polymer ?
#
loop_
_entity_poly.entity_id
_entity_poly.type
_entity_poly.pdbx_seq_one_letter_code
_entity_poly.pdbx_strand_id
1 'polypeptide(L)' 'MQYKDLDMEDESNQKAVVRDYLKLSGYDDESIKNKIERYEDADLLTDEANDAVARLQSIQQQQLEQAQQQ' A
#
# COMPACT_ATOMS: atom_id res chain seq x y z
N MET A 1 -9.98 6.21 -3.31
CA MET A 1 -9.65 4.90 -3.89
C MET A 1 -10.15 3.80 -2.97
N GLN A 2 -10.81 2.79 -3.52
CA GLN A 2 -11.31 1.66 -2.73
C GLN A 2 -10.43 0.45 -3.00
N TYR A 3 -9.62 0.11 -2.02
CA TYR A 3 -8.62 -0.96 -2.19
C TYR A 3 -9.26 -2.33 -2.37
N LYS A 4 -10.46 -2.55 -1.83
CA LYS A 4 -11.14 -3.83 -1.95
C LYS A 4 -11.55 -4.18 -3.38
N ASP A 5 -11.63 -3.17 -4.26
CA ASP A 5 -12.01 -3.36 -5.65
C ASP A 5 -10.79 -3.53 -6.57
N LEU A 6 -9.58 -3.47 -6.02
CA LEU A 6 -8.36 -3.65 -6.79
C LEU A 6 -8.10 -5.13 -7.04
N ASP A 7 -7.71 -5.46 -8.27
CA ASP A 7 -7.25 -6.80 -8.60
C ASP A 7 -5.80 -6.95 -8.13
N MET A 8 -5.62 -7.61 -7.01
CA MET A 8 -4.30 -7.78 -6.41
C MET A 8 -3.45 -8.83 -7.11
N GLU A 9 -3.99 -9.52 -8.11
CA GLU A 9 -3.20 -10.38 -8.98
C GLU A 9 -2.46 -9.56 -10.04
N ASP A 10 -2.90 -8.34 -10.30
CA ASP A 10 -2.26 -7.44 -11.26
C ASP A 10 -1.06 -6.77 -10.61
N GLU A 11 0.12 -6.97 -11.18
CA GLU A 11 1.36 -6.43 -10.66
C GLU A 11 1.35 -4.90 -10.60
N SER A 12 0.72 -4.25 -11.57
CA SER A 12 0.60 -2.78 -11.56
C SER A 12 -0.16 -2.29 -10.33
N ASN A 13 -1.24 -3.00 -9.96
CA ASN A 13 -2.01 -2.66 -8.77
C ASN A 13 -1.21 -2.92 -7.50
N GLN A 14 -0.43 -3.99 -7.47
CA GLN A 14 0.45 -4.29 -6.34
C GLN A 14 1.46 -3.17 -6.13
N LYS A 15 2.10 -2.72 -7.19
CA LYS A 15 3.06 -1.62 -7.12
C LYS A 15 2.40 -0.33 -6.65
N ALA A 16 1.22 -0.01 -7.17
CA ALA A 16 0.51 1.20 -6.79
C ALA A 16 0.16 1.22 -5.30
N VAL A 17 -0.31 0.10 -4.77
CA VAL A 17 -0.67 -0.02 -3.36
C VAL A 17 0.57 0.14 -2.47
N VAL A 18 1.65 -0.53 -2.81
CA VAL A 18 2.90 -0.43 -2.05
C VAL A 18 3.42 1.01 -2.07
N ARG A 19 3.37 1.65 -3.22
CA ARG A 19 3.79 3.04 -3.35
C ARG A 19 2.97 3.97 -2.46
N ASP A 20 1.64 3.82 -2.48
CA ASP A 20 0.76 4.64 -1.65
C ASP A 20 1.08 4.46 -0.17
N TYR A 21 1.26 3.23 0.26
CA TYR A 21 1.58 2.93 1.64
C TYR A 21 2.92 3.55 2.05
N LEU A 22 3.94 3.43 1.20
CA LEU A 22 5.26 3.98 1.50
C LEU A 22 5.24 5.51 1.54
N LYS A 23 4.44 6.16 0.69
CA LYS A 23 4.25 7.60 0.75
C LYS A 23 3.64 8.04 2.08
N LEU A 24 2.63 7.33 2.53
CA LEU A 24 2.02 7.62 3.83
C LEU A 24 3.00 7.43 4.98
N SER A 25 3.94 6.53 4.81
CA SER A 25 4.97 6.27 5.83
C SER A 25 6.11 7.28 5.80
N GLY A 26 6.13 8.20 4.82
CA GLY A 26 7.11 9.28 4.78
C GLY A 26 8.30 9.05 3.87
N TYR A 27 8.29 8.01 3.04
CA TYR A 27 9.37 7.75 2.10
C TYR A 27 9.27 8.66 0.88
N ASP A 28 10.42 9.06 0.34
CA ASP A 28 10.46 9.83 -0.90
C ASP A 28 10.34 8.91 -2.12
N ASP A 29 10.16 9.52 -3.31
CA ASP A 29 9.91 8.76 -4.53
C ASP A 29 11.07 7.83 -4.88
N GLU A 30 12.30 8.28 -4.67
CA GLU A 30 13.47 7.46 -4.98
C GLU A 30 13.57 6.24 -4.07
N SER A 31 13.34 6.43 -2.78
CA SER A 31 13.33 5.33 -1.82
C SER A 31 12.22 4.34 -2.11
N ILE A 32 11.04 4.85 -2.48
CA ILE A 32 9.89 4.01 -2.85
C ILE A 32 10.24 3.15 -4.05
N LYS A 33 10.82 3.73 -5.09
CA LYS A 33 11.22 3.01 -6.28
C LYS A 33 12.23 1.90 -5.95
N ASN A 34 13.23 2.21 -5.14
CA ASN A 34 14.24 1.25 -4.75
C ASN A 34 13.66 0.08 -3.97
N LYS A 35 12.73 0.38 -3.05
CA LYS A 35 12.06 -0.67 -2.28
C LYS A 35 11.21 -1.58 -3.16
N ILE A 36 10.46 -1.01 -4.09
CA ILE A 36 9.62 -1.78 -5.00
C ILE A 36 10.49 -2.70 -5.86
N GLU A 37 11.61 -2.19 -6.39
CA GLU A 37 12.54 -2.99 -7.16
C GLU A 37 13.09 -4.18 -6.34
N ARG A 38 13.42 -3.94 -5.07
CA ARG A 38 13.85 -5.02 -4.17
C ARG A 38 12.80 -6.07 -3.98
N TYR A 39 11.55 -5.64 -3.78
CA TYR A 39 10.45 -6.59 -3.59
C TYR A 39 10.23 -7.43 -4.83
N GLU A 40 10.35 -6.83 -6.02
CA GLU A 40 10.24 -7.56 -7.28
C GLU A 40 11.37 -8.59 -7.41
N ASP A 41 12.61 -8.18 -7.14
CA ASP A 41 13.78 -9.04 -7.27
C ASP A 41 13.72 -10.22 -6.30
N ALA A 42 13.19 -10.01 -5.12
CA ALA A 42 13.09 -11.05 -4.09
C ALA A 42 11.78 -11.84 -4.17
N ASP A 43 10.92 -11.53 -5.16
CA ASP A 43 9.60 -12.15 -5.32
C ASP A 43 8.72 -11.97 -4.10
N LEU A 44 8.83 -10.79 -3.47
CA LEU A 44 8.06 -10.43 -2.28
C LEU A 44 6.98 -9.38 -2.56
N LEU A 45 6.87 -8.90 -3.80
CA LEU A 45 5.97 -7.80 -4.11
C LEU A 45 4.51 -8.13 -3.75
N THR A 46 4.05 -9.33 -4.08
CA THR A 46 2.68 -9.74 -3.79
C THR A 46 2.41 -9.73 -2.28
N ASP A 47 3.31 -10.30 -1.49
CA ASP A 47 3.16 -10.34 -0.04
C ASP A 47 3.17 -8.93 0.56
N GLU A 48 4.09 -8.09 0.10
CA GLU A 48 4.19 -6.72 0.57
C GLU A 48 2.95 -5.91 0.18
N ALA A 49 2.43 -6.13 -1.03
CA ALA A 49 1.22 -5.44 -1.48
C ALA A 49 0.01 -5.84 -0.64
N ASN A 50 -0.16 -7.12 -0.35
CA ASN A 50 -1.26 -7.59 0.50
C ASN A 50 -1.17 -7.00 1.90
N ASP A 51 0.03 -6.94 2.46
CA ASP A 51 0.25 -6.33 3.76
C ASP A 51 -0.07 -4.82 3.72
N ALA A 52 0.37 -4.14 2.66
CA ALA A 52 0.10 -2.71 2.48
C ALA A 52 -1.40 -2.43 2.38
N VAL A 53 -2.16 -3.24 1.64
CA VAL A 53 -3.61 -3.09 1.55
C VAL A 53 -4.25 -3.19 2.92
N ALA A 54 -3.88 -4.20 3.70
CA ALA A 54 -4.44 -4.39 5.03
C ALA A 54 -4.15 -3.19 5.93
N ARG A 55 -2.93 -2.65 5.87
CA ARG A 55 -2.56 -1.49 6.67
C ARG A 55 -3.28 -0.21 6.22
N LEU A 56 -3.42 -0.01 4.91
CA LEU A 56 -4.13 1.14 4.37
C LEU A 56 -5.61 1.11 4.74
N GLN A 57 -6.24 -0.04 4.68
CA GLN A 57 -7.64 -0.20 5.09
C GLN A 57 -7.81 0.11 6.58
N SER A 58 -6.87 -0.33 7.41
CA SER A 58 -6.89 -0.05 8.84
C SER A 58 -6.77 1.45 9.11
N ILE A 59 -5.88 2.14 8.39
CA ILE A 59 -5.71 3.58 8.52
C ILE A 59 -6.99 4.31 8.13
N GLN A 60 -7.61 3.93 7.02
CA GLN A 60 -8.86 4.54 6.57
C GLN A 60 -9.97 4.35 7.60
N GLN A 61 -10.06 3.16 8.18
CA GLN A 61 -11.07 2.88 9.19
C GLN A 61 -10.87 3.72 10.44
N GLN A 62 -9.62 3.89 10.88
CA GLN A 62 -9.31 4.74 12.02
C GLN A 62 -9.69 6.19 11.77
N GLN A 63 -9.44 6.69 10.56
CA GLN A 63 -9.82 8.06 10.20
C GLN A 63 -11.33 8.25 10.23
N LEU A 64 -12.09 7.27 9.73
CA LEU A 64 -13.54 7.31 9.77
C LEU A 64 -14.07 7.31 11.21
N GLU A 65 -13.51 6.48 12.07
CA GLU A 65 -13.91 6.41 13.47
C GLU A 65 -13.64 7.73 14.17
N GLN A 66 -12.50 8.36 13.92
CA GLN A 66 -12.18 9.65 14.52
C GLN A 66 -13.15 10.73 14.04
N ALA A 67 -13.52 10.71 12.78
CA ALA A 67 -14.47 11.69 12.23
C ALA A 67 -15.86 11.52 12.83
N GLN A 68 -16.25 10.30 13.20
CA GLN A 68 -17.56 10.01 13.76
C GLN A 68 -17.67 10.31 15.23
N GLN A 69 -16.57 10.45 15.93
CA GLN A 69 -16.57 10.67 17.38
C GLN A 69 -16.74 12.12 17.79
N GLN A 70 -16.90 13.00 16.85
CA GLN A 70 -17.12 14.42 17.18
C GLN A 70 -18.59 14.73 17.47
#